data_4ed46501a12199fd052374a58fbcd022
#
_entry.id   4ed46501a12199fd052374a58fbcd022
#
_cell.length_a   1.000
_cell.length_b   1.000
_cell.length_c   1.000
_cell.angle_alpha   90.00
_cell.angle_beta   90.00
_cell.angle_gamma   90.00
#
_symmetry.space_group_name_H-M   'P 1'
#
loop_
_entity.id
_entity.type
_entity.pdbx_description
1 polymer ?
#
loop_
_entity_poly.entity_id
_entity_poly.type
_entity_poly.pdbx_seq_one_letter_code
_entity_poly.pdbx_strand_id
1 'polypeptide(L)'
;MKFALCNEVLQHLSLEDGFAKIAEIGYQGVEIAPFTLKENPLEIDESDADRCIEAAKSAGIEIVGLHWLMAKTEGLHLTHPDEDMRNAACEYLKKLTNLTSQMGGKIMVLGSPQQRNLEPGTPYEVAFERA
;
A
#
# COMPACT_ATOMS: atom_id res chain seq x y z
N MET A 1 2.41 23.61 -7.74
CA MET A 1 2.47 22.50 -6.75
C MET A 1 1.48 21.47 -7.21
N LYS A 2 1.82 20.18 -7.18
CA LYS A 2 0.92 19.08 -7.52
C LYS A 2 0.38 18.47 -6.21
N PHE A 3 -0.86 17.99 -6.25
CA PHE A 3 -1.51 17.31 -5.12
C PHE A 3 -1.95 15.92 -5.53
N ALA A 4 -1.89 14.98 -4.60
CA ALA A 4 -2.40 13.64 -4.74
C ALA A 4 -3.38 13.30 -3.61
N LEU A 5 -4.28 12.36 -3.86
CA LEU A 5 -5.25 11.86 -2.88
C LEU A 5 -5.09 10.35 -2.75
N CYS A 6 -5.18 9.82 -1.54
CA CYS A 6 -5.23 8.38 -1.35
C CYS A 6 -6.62 7.84 -1.74
N ASN A 7 -6.64 6.77 -2.54
CA ASN A 7 -7.89 6.20 -3.07
C ASN A 7 -8.78 5.57 -1.98
N GLU A 8 -8.26 5.33 -0.78
CA GLU A 8 -9.04 4.76 0.33
C GLU A 8 -10.26 5.61 0.72
N VAL A 9 -10.18 6.95 0.54
CA VAL A 9 -11.31 7.86 0.85
C VAL A 9 -12.49 7.67 -0.10
N LEU A 10 -12.27 7.01 -1.23
CA LEU A 10 -13.25 6.69 -2.26
C LEU A 10 -13.48 5.18 -2.43
N GLN A 11 -13.10 4.35 -1.44
CA GLN A 11 -13.21 2.88 -1.51
C GLN A 11 -14.64 2.34 -1.73
N HIS A 12 -15.66 3.19 -1.64
CA HIS A 12 -17.05 2.87 -1.95
C HIS A 12 -17.35 2.92 -3.46
N LEU A 13 -16.44 3.43 -4.27
CA LEU A 13 -16.49 3.46 -5.72
C LEU A 13 -15.66 2.32 -6.32
N SER A 14 -15.85 2.01 -7.60
CA SER A 14 -14.88 1.20 -8.34
C SER A 14 -13.53 1.92 -8.42
N LEU A 15 -12.46 1.18 -8.71
CA LEU A 15 -11.12 1.78 -8.88
C LEU A 15 -11.15 2.88 -9.95
N GLU A 16 -11.77 2.58 -11.07
CA GLU A 16 -11.87 3.45 -12.26
C GLU A 16 -12.68 4.72 -11.94
N ASP A 17 -13.84 4.56 -11.31
CA ASP A 17 -14.69 5.71 -10.92
C ASP A 17 -14.00 6.55 -9.82
N GLY A 18 -13.29 5.90 -8.90
CA GLY A 18 -12.51 6.58 -7.87
C GLY A 18 -11.41 7.46 -8.48
N PHE A 19 -10.65 6.93 -9.44
CA PHE A 19 -9.59 7.70 -10.11
C PHE A 19 -10.16 8.83 -10.97
N ALA A 20 -11.26 8.57 -11.69
CA ALA A 20 -11.96 9.60 -12.42
C ALA A 20 -12.46 10.73 -11.49
N LYS A 21 -12.96 10.37 -10.30
CA LYS A 21 -13.41 11.35 -9.30
C LYS A 21 -12.25 12.16 -8.72
N ILE A 22 -11.10 11.55 -8.47
CA ILE A 22 -9.87 12.24 -8.04
C ILE A 22 -9.46 13.31 -9.06
N ALA A 23 -9.49 12.95 -10.35
CA ALA A 23 -9.21 13.87 -11.45
C ALA A 23 -10.24 15.01 -11.53
N GLU A 24 -11.54 14.69 -11.42
CA GLU A 24 -12.65 15.66 -11.45
C GLU A 24 -12.51 16.73 -10.34
N ILE A 25 -12.10 16.31 -9.13
CA ILE A 25 -11.85 17.22 -7.99
C ILE A 25 -10.64 18.14 -8.24
N GLY A 26 -9.74 17.78 -9.17
CA GLY A 26 -8.59 18.58 -9.56
C GLY A 26 -7.25 18.11 -8.99
N TYR A 27 -7.17 16.90 -8.42
CA TYR A 27 -5.91 16.29 -8.05
C TYR A 27 -5.16 15.79 -9.30
N GLN A 28 -3.84 15.85 -9.25
CA GLN A 28 -2.97 15.44 -10.35
C GLN A 28 -2.38 14.05 -10.15
N GLY A 29 -2.57 13.46 -8.97
CA GLY A 29 -2.05 12.16 -8.63
C GLY A 29 -2.91 11.40 -7.64
N VAL A 30 -2.63 10.10 -7.57
CA VAL A 30 -3.25 9.16 -6.62
C VAL A 30 -2.19 8.39 -5.87
N GLU A 31 -2.38 8.21 -4.56
CA GLU A 31 -1.73 7.18 -3.75
C GLU A 31 -2.71 6.00 -3.63
N ILE A 32 -2.19 4.78 -3.72
CA ILE A 32 -3.01 3.57 -3.71
C ILE A 32 -2.79 2.84 -2.39
N ALA A 33 -3.88 2.56 -1.67
CA ALA A 33 -3.85 1.69 -0.51
C ALA A 33 -4.07 0.24 -0.96
N PRO A 34 -3.12 -0.70 -0.72
CA PRO A 34 -3.20 -2.08 -1.22
C PRO A 34 -4.52 -2.77 -0.91
N PHE A 35 -5.06 -2.60 0.29
CA PHE A 35 -6.31 -3.22 0.72
C PHE A 35 -7.57 -2.73 -0.03
N THR A 36 -7.46 -1.73 -0.89
CA THR A 36 -8.56 -1.28 -1.75
C THR A 36 -8.61 -2.04 -3.07
N LEU A 37 -7.55 -2.78 -3.41
CA LEU A 37 -7.44 -3.51 -4.67
C LEU A 37 -8.00 -4.92 -4.57
N LYS A 38 -7.80 -5.58 -3.42
CA LYS A 38 -8.30 -6.93 -3.12
C LYS A 38 -8.75 -7.04 -1.68
N GLU A 39 -9.69 -7.95 -1.41
CA GLU A 39 -10.17 -8.26 -0.07
C GLU A 39 -9.03 -8.75 0.83
N ASN A 40 -8.19 -9.65 0.29
CA ASN A 40 -6.93 -10.04 0.92
C ASN A 40 -5.77 -9.32 0.24
N PRO A 41 -5.15 -8.31 0.89
CA PRO A 41 -4.04 -7.56 0.30
C PRO A 41 -2.82 -8.40 -0.07
N LEU A 42 -2.65 -9.59 0.55
CA LEU A 42 -1.53 -10.49 0.25
C LEU A 42 -1.61 -11.09 -1.17
N GLU A 43 -2.81 -11.08 -1.77
CA GLU A 43 -3.07 -11.66 -3.09
C GLU A 43 -2.90 -10.67 -4.24
N ILE A 44 -2.57 -9.39 -3.95
CA ILE A 44 -2.31 -8.38 -4.99
C ILE A 44 -1.21 -8.89 -5.92
N ASP A 45 -1.40 -8.70 -7.22
CA ASP A 45 -0.49 -9.16 -8.25
C ASP A 45 -0.28 -8.14 -9.38
N GLU A 46 0.46 -8.54 -10.41
CA GLU A 46 0.78 -7.70 -11.56
C GLU A 46 -0.48 -7.24 -12.32
N SER A 47 -1.53 -8.05 -12.34
CA SER A 47 -2.79 -7.69 -13.00
C SER A 47 -3.50 -6.53 -12.31
N ASP A 48 -3.37 -6.43 -10.98
CA ASP A 48 -3.88 -5.28 -10.22
C ASP A 48 -3.09 -4.02 -10.52
N ALA A 49 -1.76 -4.15 -10.66
CA ALA A 49 -0.91 -3.02 -11.07
C ALA A 49 -1.28 -2.53 -12.48
N ASP A 50 -1.47 -3.44 -13.43
CA ASP A 50 -1.88 -3.08 -14.80
C ASP A 50 -3.23 -2.38 -14.81
N ARG A 51 -4.20 -2.86 -14.01
CA ARG A 51 -5.51 -2.22 -13.85
C ARG A 51 -5.38 -0.80 -13.28
N CYS A 52 -4.52 -0.60 -12.29
CA CYS A 52 -4.24 0.74 -11.75
C CYS A 52 -3.63 1.68 -12.80
N ILE A 53 -2.69 1.18 -13.59
CA ILE A 53 -2.06 1.93 -14.69
C ILE A 53 -3.10 2.41 -15.69
N GLU A 54 -3.96 1.51 -16.16
CA GLU A 54 -5.00 1.84 -17.14
C GLU A 54 -6.04 2.82 -16.57
N ALA A 55 -6.45 2.65 -15.31
CA ALA A 55 -7.36 3.57 -14.63
C ALA A 55 -6.75 4.99 -14.49
N ALA A 56 -5.49 5.09 -14.07
CA ALA A 56 -4.79 6.35 -13.92
C ALA A 56 -4.62 7.07 -15.27
N LYS A 57 -4.24 6.31 -16.30
CA LYS A 57 -4.10 6.80 -17.67
C LYS A 57 -5.44 7.32 -18.22
N SER A 58 -6.52 6.58 -18.02
CA SER A 58 -7.86 6.97 -18.45
C SER A 58 -8.35 8.23 -17.74
N ALA A 59 -8.03 8.39 -16.45
CA ALA A 59 -8.38 9.57 -15.67
C ALA A 59 -7.42 10.76 -15.90
N GLY A 60 -6.27 10.54 -16.54
CA GLY A 60 -5.27 11.59 -16.77
C GLY A 60 -4.52 12.04 -15.50
N ILE A 61 -4.34 11.15 -14.52
CA ILE A 61 -3.62 11.39 -13.27
C ILE A 61 -2.38 10.48 -13.15
N GLU A 62 -1.43 10.89 -12.31
CA GLU A 62 -0.20 10.11 -12.05
C GLU A 62 -0.38 9.19 -10.83
N ILE A 63 0.15 7.99 -10.87
CA ILE A 63 0.30 7.16 -9.67
C ILE A 63 1.54 7.63 -8.92
N VAL A 64 1.36 8.15 -7.70
CA VAL A 64 2.46 8.67 -6.87
C VAL A 64 3.17 7.52 -6.16
N GLY A 65 2.41 6.55 -5.67
CA GLY A 65 2.94 5.40 -4.97
C GLY A 65 1.89 4.67 -4.14
N LEU A 66 2.35 3.90 -3.16
CA LEU A 66 1.50 3.15 -2.24
C LEU A 66 1.46 3.79 -0.85
N HIS A 67 0.29 3.73 -0.22
CA HIS A 67 0.02 4.18 1.14
C HIS A 67 -0.59 3.03 1.98
N TRP A 68 -0.43 3.05 3.29
CA TRP A 68 -0.98 2.00 4.18
C TRP A 68 -0.54 0.58 3.81
N LEU A 69 0.73 0.38 3.55
CA LEU A 69 1.30 -0.83 2.90
C LEU A 69 0.82 -2.16 3.48
N MET A 70 0.73 -2.27 4.80
CA MET A 70 0.38 -3.51 5.49
C MET A 70 -0.98 -3.46 6.20
N ALA A 71 -1.79 -2.42 5.94
CA ALA A 71 -3.12 -2.32 6.53
C ALA A 71 -4.02 -3.48 6.07
N LYS A 72 -4.81 -4.01 7.01
CA LYS A 72 -5.71 -5.15 6.80
C LYS A 72 -5.01 -6.46 6.36
N THR A 73 -3.68 -6.58 6.56
CA THR A 73 -2.98 -7.85 6.39
C THR A 73 -3.00 -8.65 7.70
N GLU A 74 -3.03 -9.96 7.58
CA GLU A 74 -2.89 -10.90 8.69
C GLU A 74 -1.57 -11.67 8.58
N GLY A 75 -1.00 -12.07 9.72
CA GLY A 75 0.24 -12.87 9.74
C GLY A 75 1.52 -12.10 9.38
N LEU A 76 1.45 -10.79 9.23
CA LEU A 76 2.60 -9.91 8.95
C LEU A 76 2.90 -9.01 10.15
N HIS A 77 4.15 -8.97 10.57
CA HIS A 77 4.58 -8.04 11.61
C HIS A 77 6.11 -7.85 11.57
N LEU A 78 6.57 -6.61 11.55
CA LEU A 78 8.00 -6.30 11.33
C LEU A 78 8.88 -6.63 12.53
N THR A 79 8.36 -6.54 13.75
CA THR A 79 9.14 -6.71 15.00
C THR A 79 8.72 -7.92 15.82
N HIS A 80 7.86 -8.79 15.28
CA HIS A 80 7.34 -9.97 15.99
C HIS A 80 8.47 -10.91 16.45
N PRO A 81 8.33 -11.60 17.60
CA PRO A 81 9.28 -12.62 18.03
C PRO A 81 9.43 -13.76 17.02
N ASP A 82 8.34 -14.16 16.38
CA ASP A 82 8.33 -15.18 15.33
C ASP A 82 9.00 -14.64 14.05
N GLU A 83 10.06 -15.34 13.64
CA GLU A 83 10.85 -14.99 12.47
C GLU A 83 10.06 -15.18 11.16
N ASP A 84 9.19 -16.17 11.09
CA ASP A 84 8.40 -16.44 9.88
C ASP A 84 7.45 -15.28 9.58
N MET A 85 6.85 -14.66 10.62
CA MET A 85 6.01 -13.47 10.45
C MET A 85 6.82 -12.26 9.94
N ARG A 86 8.05 -12.09 10.44
CA ARG A 86 8.94 -11.00 9.97
C ARG A 86 9.37 -11.23 8.52
N ASN A 87 9.76 -12.47 8.19
CA ASN A 87 10.15 -12.84 6.83
C ASN A 87 8.98 -12.66 5.85
N ALA A 88 7.78 -13.09 6.22
CA ALA A 88 6.58 -12.88 5.41
C ALA A 88 6.30 -11.38 5.18
N ALA A 89 6.48 -10.53 6.20
CA ALA A 89 6.36 -9.08 6.07
C ALA A 89 7.39 -8.50 5.09
N CYS A 90 8.66 -8.95 5.17
CA CYS A 90 9.72 -8.53 4.25
C CYS A 90 9.39 -8.93 2.80
N GLU A 91 8.97 -10.16 2.55
CA GLU A 91 8.63 -10.64 1.20
C GLU A 91 7.43 -9.88 0.63
N TYR A 92 6.42 -9.59 1.46
CA TYR A 92 5.29 -8.77 1.05
C TYR A 92 5.71 -7.33 0.67
N LEU A 93 6.57 -6.69 1.47
CA LEU A 93 7.08 -5.35 1.16
C LEU A 93 7.94 -5.34 -0.12
N LYS A 94 8.74 -6.38 -0.38
CA LYS A 94 9.47 -6.54 -1.64
C LYS A 94 8.51 -6.65 -2.83
N LYS A 95 7.45 -7.43 -2.69
CA LYS A 95 6.40 -7.54 -3.70
C LYS A 95 5.75 -6.19 -3.98
N LEU A 96 5.35 -5.44 -2.95
CA LEU A 96 4.78 -4.10 -3.11
C LEU A 96 5.77 -3.12 -3.76
N THR A 97 7.08 -3.24 -3.48
CA THR A 97 8.12 -2.42 -4.11
C THR A 97 8.16 -2.65 -5.62
N ASN A 98 8.10 -3.91 -6.05
CA ASN A 98 8.08 -4.27 -7.47
C ASN A 98 6.82 -3.73 -8.16
N LEU A 99 5.64 -3.91 -7.55
CA LEU A 99 4.37 -3.39 -8.08
C LEU A 99 4.36 -1.86 -8.13
N THR A 100 4.89 -1.19 -7.10
CA THR A 100 5.03 0.27 -7.09
C THR A 100 5.89 0.74 -8.26
N SER A 101 7.01 0.07 -8.51
CA SER A 101 7.90 0.38 -9.63
C SER A 101 7.22 0.16 -10.98
N GLN A 102 6.50 -0.95 -11.15
CA GLN A 102 5.72 -1.26 -12.36
C GLN A 102 4.69 -0.16 -12.66
N MET A 103 3.99 0.33 -11.63
CA MET A 103 3.02 1.42 -11.75
C MET A 103 3.65 2.80 -11.97
N GLY A 104 4.99 2.93 -11.97
CA GLY A 104 5.70 4.19 -12.08
C GLY A 104 5.69 5.04 -10.80
N GLY A 105 5.20 4.50 -9.70
CA GLY A 105 5.20 5.12 -8.37
C GLY A 105 6.61 5.24 -7.80
N LYS A 106 6.84 6.24 -6.95
CA LYS A 106 8.16 6.54 -6.36
C LYS A 106 8.14 6.61 -4.84
N ILE A 107 6.98 6.52 -4.24
CA ILE A 107 6.77 6.71 -2.80
C ILE A 107 6.04 5.50 -2.24
N MET A 108 6.49 5.05 -1.08
CA MET A 108 5.82 4.02 -0.29
C MET A 108 5.71 4.51 1.15
N VAL A 109 4.48 4.60 1.68
CA VAL A 109 4.23 5.11 3.03
C VAL A 109 3.85 3.96 3.96
N LEU A 110 4.76 3.60 4.85
CA LEU A 110 4.55 2.58 5.87
C LEU A 110 3.80 3.19 7.07
N GLY A 111 2.48 3.29 6.92
CA GLY A 111 1.58 3.82 7.94
C GLY A 111 0.84 2.78 8.79
N SER A 112 1.28 1.53 8.81
CA SER A 112 0.56 0.38 9.39
C SER A 112 1.00 0.10 10.84
N PRO A 113 0.46 0.81 11.86
CA PRO A 113 0.95 0.70 13.23
C PRO A 113 0.78 -0.69 13.84
N GLN A 114 -0.29 -1.41 13.49
CA GLN A 114 -0.56 -2.75 14.02
C GLN A 114 0.50 -3.77 13.63
N GLN A 115 1.13 -3.61 12.49
CA GLN A 115 2.16 -4.51 11.97
C GLN A 115 3.59 -4.13 12.41
N ARG A 116 3.73 -3.13 13.29
CA ARG A 116 5.03 -2.66 13.82
C ARG A 116 4.97 -2.20 15.28
N ASN A 117 3.87 -2.44 15.97
CA ASN A 117 3.75 -2.18 17.41
C ASN A 117 4.68 -3.11 18.18
N LEU A 118 5.05 -2.70 19.39
CA LEU A 118 5.75 -3.59 20.30
C LEU A 118 4.79 -4.67 20.81
N GLU A 119 5.19 -5.93 20.65
CA GLU A 119 4.48 -7.04 21.28
C GLU A 119 4.62 -6.96 22.80
N PRO A 120 3.58 -7.31 23.57
CA PRO A 120 3.62 -7.30 25.04
C PRO A 120 4.83 -8.07 25.57
N GLY A 121 5.62 -7.40 26.42
CA GLY A 121 6.80 -8.01 27.03
C GLY A 121 8.08 -7.97 26.16
N THR A 122 8.02 -7.43 24.95
CA THR A 122 9.20 -7.25 24.10
C THR A 122 9.91 -5.93 24.44
N PRO A 123 11.19 -5.93 24.88
CA PRO A 123 11.97 -4.70 25.04
C PRO A 123 12.10 -3.94 23.72
N TYR A 124 12.13 -2.60 23.80
CA TYR A 124 12.24 -1.73 22.62
C TYR A 124 13.49 -2.05 21.79
N GLU A 125 14.63 -2.22 22.45
CA GLU A 125 15.91 -2.50 21.80
C GLU A 125 15.88 -3.78 20.98
N VAL A 126 15.22 -4.81 21.51
CA VAL A 126 15.05 -6.11 20.82
C VAL A 126 14.14 -5.97 19.60
N ALA A 127 13.06 -5.21 19.73
CA ALA A 127 12.16 -4.95 18.60
C ALA A 127 12.83 -4.08 17.52
N PHE A 128 13.64 -3.10 17.95
CA PHE A 128 14.41 -2.25 17.04
C PHE A 128 15.45 -3.02 16.22
N GLU A 129 16.14 -3.99 16.85
CA GLU A 129 17.10 -4.86 16.15
C GLU A 129 16.44 -5.80 15.13
N ARG A 130 15.14 -6.10 15.31
CA ARG A 130 14.36 -6.95 14.39
C ARG A 130 13.80 -6.20 13.18
N ALA A 131 13.65 -4.88 13.29
CA ALA A 131 13.09 -4.02 12.25
C ALA A 131 14.14 -3.62 11.20
#